data_ec134e983cea714322e5b9f91fd2f4cd
#
_entry.id   ec134e983cea714322e5b9f91fd2f4cd
#
_cell.length_a   1.000
_cell.length_b   1.000
_cell.length_c   1.000
_cell.angle_alpha   90.00
_cell.angle_beta   90.00
_cell.angle_gamma   90.00
#
_symmetry.space_group_name_H-M   'P 1'
#
loop_
_entity.id
_entity.type
_entity.pdbx_description
1 polymer ?
#
loop_
_entity_poly.entity_id
_entity_poly.type
_entity_poly.pdbx_seq_one_letter_code
_entity_poly.pdbx_strand_id
1 'polypeptide(L)'
;MKNIFKLILIWTDRHGRLSLSELKQKMNRNVILVYASAPGYPHGIIDPVEDIAKCVSSWGCCLHVDACLGGFLLPFINDSQVHGTKKIKYGFEIPAVTSMSVDTHKYGCAHKGSSVVLYRSRSIRKFQYTAVTSWTGGMYISPSQPGSRSGGLVAQTWAALNYFGHDGYAKMARSIVE
;
A
#
# COMPACT_ATOMS: atom_id res chain seq x y z
N MET A 1 -24.81 15.31 -1.32
CA MET A 1 -24.02 14.81 -0.18
C MET A 1 -22.91 15.81 0.11
N LYS A 2 -22.80 16.33 1.33
CA LYS A 2 -21.61 17.12 1.72
C LYS A 2 -20.43 16.16 1.76
N ASN A 3 -19.28 16.54 1.15
CA ASN A 3 -18.06 15.77 1.26
C ASN A 3 -17.69 15.60 2.74
N ILE A 4 -17.71 14.37 3.24
CA ILE A 4 -17.39 14.04 4.63
C ILE A 4 -15.87 14.21 4.86
N PHE A 5 -15.06 14.04 3.83
CA PHE A 5 -13.61 14.13 3.89
C PHE A 5 -13.06 15.16 2.91
N LYS A 6 -12.01 15.85 3.32
CA LYS A 6 -11.22 16.76 2.46
C LYS A 6 -9.89 16.10 2.14
N LEU A 7 -9.58 15.98 0.85
CA LEU A 7 -8.25 15.59 0.40
C LEU A 7 -7.32 16.81 0.47
N ILE A 8 -6.17 16.64 1.10
CA ILE A 8 -5.10 17.64 1.18
C ILE A 8 -3.89 17.07 0.43
N LEU A 9 -3.47 17.75 -0.63
CA LEU A 9 -2.26 17.40 -1.37
C LEU A 9 -1.04 17.95 -0.65
N ILE A 10 0.02 17.14 -0.61
CA ILE A 10 1.35 17.53 -0.13
C ILE A 10 2.26 17.60 -1.35
N TRP A 11 2.93 18.73 -1.55
CA TRP A 11 3.90 18.89 -2.62
C TRP A 11 5.13 18.02 -2.38
N THR A 12 5.81 17.68 -3.44
CA THR A 12 7.10 17.00 -3.35
C THR A 12 8.23 17.99 -3.05
N ASP A 13 9.30 17.49 -2.46
CA ASP A 13 10.56 18.22 -2.35
C ASP A 13 11.31 18.29 -3.71
N ARG A 14 12.48 18.91 -3.74
CA ARG A 14 13.32 19.01 -4.95
C ARG A 14 13.78 17.65 -5.52
N HIS A 15 13.65 16.58 -4.75
CA HIS A 15 14.00 15.22 -5.14
C HIS A 15 12.77 14.40 -5.55
N GLY A 16 11.59 15.02 -5.62
CA GLY A 16 10.33 14.35 -5.97
C GLY A 16 9.72 13.50 -4.86
N ARG A 17 10.22 13.60 -3.62
CA ARG A 17 9.69 12.88 -2.45
C ARG A 17 8.69 13.75 -1.72
N LEU A 18 7.77 13.14 -0.99
CA LEU A 18 6.85 13.86 -0.12
C LEU A 18 7.60 14.85 0.78
N SER A 19 7.18 16.13 0.76
CA SER A 19 7.77 17.19 1.57
C SER A 19 7.40 17.04 3.04
N LEU A 20 8.36 16.65 3.87
CA LEU A 20 8.15 16.49 5.32
C LEU A 20 7.83 17.81 6.03
N SER A 21 8.40 18.93 5.54
CA SER A 21 8.12 20.27 6.10
C SER A 21 6.66 20.65 5.87
N GLU A 22 6.16 20.45 4.67
CA GLU A 22 4.77 20.72 4.34
C GLU A 22 3.80 19.77 5.05
N LEU A 23 4.14 18.47 5.12
CA LEU A 23 3.36 17.52 5.88
C LEU A 23 3.18 18.00 7.32
N LYS A 24 4.27 18.35 8.01
CA LYS A 24 4.23 18.86 9.39
C LYS A 24 3.34 20.08 9.56
N GLN A 25 3.35 21.00 8.61
CA GLN A 25 2.51 22.21 8.63
C GLN A 25 1.01 21.90 8.48
N LYS A 26 0.68 20.85 7.71
CA LYS A 26 -0.71 20.45 7.45
C LYS A 26 -1.27 19.46 8.46
N MET A 27 -0.41 18.84 9.29
CA MET A 27 -0.86 17.92 10.34
C MET A 27 -1.66 18.65 11.41
N ASN A 28 -2.80 18.07 11.76
CA ASN A 28 -3.68 18.51 12.83
C ASN A 28 -4.58 17.36 13.29
N ARG A 29 -5.37 17.57 14.34
CA ARG A 29 -6.24 16.53 14.94
C ARG A 29 -7.35 16.00 14.03
N ASN A 30 -7.64 16.67 12.91
CA ASN A 30 -8.65 16.24 11.94
C ASN A 30 -8.05 15.35 10.83
N VAL A 31 -6.73 15.16 10.79
CA VAL A 31 -6.09 14.26 9.83
C VAL A 31 -6.32 12.82 10.30
N ILE A 32 -7.01 12.06 9.48
CA ILE A 32 -7.34 10.65 9.77
C ILE A 32 -6.39 9.66 9.10
N LEU A 33 -5.79 10.07 7.98
CA LEU A 33 -4.94 9.20 7.16
C LEU A 33 -3.89 10.04 6.43
N VAL A 34 -2.65 9.58 6.45
CA VAL A 34 -1.58 10.01 5.54
C VAL A 34 -1.31 8.90 4.55
N TYR A 35 -1.13 9.27 3.29
CA TYR A 35 -0.89 8.36 2.17
C TYR A 35 0.50 8.62 1.61
N ALA A 36 1.35 7.59 1.56
CA ALA A 36 2.71 7.63 1.03
C ALA A 36 2.90 6.55 -0.03
N SER A 37 3.85 6.71 -0.94
CA SER A 37 4.11 5.77 -2.03
C SER A 37 5.50 5.12 -1.93
N ALA A 38 5.56 3.83 -2.23
CA ALA A 38 6.80 3.06 -2.26
C ALA A 38 6.86 2.08 -3.46
N PRO A 39 7.25 2.56 -4.67
CA PRO A 39 7.43 3.94 -5.11
C PRO A 39 6.16 4.56 -5.70
N GLY A 40 6.17 5.89 -5.90
CA GLY A 40 5.22 6.59 -6.76
C GLY A 40 5.42 6.17 -8.22
N TYR A 41 4.32 5.82 -8.92
CA TYR A 41 4.41 5.21 -10.25
C TYR A 41 5.03 6.08 -11.35
N PRO A 42 4.87 7.42 -11.37
CA PRO A 42 5.36 8.21 -12.50
C PRO A 42 6.88 8.30 -12.57
N HIS A 43 7.55 8.32 -11.41
CA HIS A 43 8.98 8.62 -11.32
C HIS A 43 9.80 7.52 -10.62
N GLY A 44 9.14 6.49 -10.08
CA GLY A 44 9.82 5.43 -9.32
C GLY A 44 10.44 5.90 -8.00
N ILE A 45 10.03 7.05 -7.48
CA ILE A 45 10.59 7.66 -6.27
C ILE A 45 9.86 7.12 -5.05
N ILE A 46 10.63 6.69 -4.05
CA ILE A 46 10.11 6.20 -2.77
C ILE A 46 10.04 7.37 -1.78
N ASP A 47 8.86 7.58 -1.21
CA ASP A 47 8.67 8.55 -0.14
C ASP A 47 9.46 8.18 1.12
N PRO A 48 9.85 9.15 1.95
CA PRO A 48 10.60 8.92 3.18
C PRO A 48 9.69 8.35 4.29
N VAL A 49 9.21 7.10 4.10
CA VAL A 49 8.17 6.48 4.93
C VAL A 49 8.52 6.44 6.43
N GLU A 50 9.81 6.20 6.76
CA GLU A 50 10.26 6.22 8.17
C GLU A 50 10.08 7.60 8.82
N ASP A 51 10.36 8.68 8.09
CA ASP A 51 10.24 10.03 8.62
C ASP A 51 8.79 10.53 8.62
N ILE A 52 7.99 10.12 7.62
CA ILE A 52 6.55 10.30 7.62
C ILE A 52 5.94 9.61 8.83
N ALA A 53 6.35 8.38 9.12
CA ALA A 53 5.87 7.59 10.25
C ALA A 53 6.13 8.27 11.60
N LYS A 54 7.33 8.87 11.79
CA LYS A 54 7.66 9.66 13.00
C LYS A 54 6.69 10.85 13.16
N CYS A 55 6.39 11.54 12.05
CA CYS A 55 5.44 12.64 12.07
C CYS A 55 4.02 12.17 12.42
N VAL A 56 3.54 11.09 11.79
CA VAL A 56 2.19 10.55 11.94
C VAL A 56 1.95 9.99 13.34
N SER A 57 2.95 9.31 13.92
CA SER A 57 2.86 8.68 15.24
C SER A 57 2.45 9.65 16.35
N SER A 58 2.91 10.89 16.28
CA SER A 58 2.59 11.92 17.29
C SER A 58 1.13 12.40 17.23
N TRP A 59 0.43 12.12 16.13
CA TRP A 59 -0.96 12.56 15.91
C TRP A 59 -1.97 11.43 16.04
N GLY A 60 -1.52 10.17 16.13
CA GLY A 60 -2.40 9.00 16.23
C GLY A 60 -3.26 8.73 15.00
N CYS A 61 -2.91 9.30 13.83
CA CYS A 61 -3.61 9.03 12.58
C CYS A 61 -3.04 7.80 11.86
N CYS A 62 -3.79 7.28 10.89
CA CYS A 62 -3.36 6.15 10.09
C CYS A 62 -2.29 6.54 9.06
N LEU A 63 -1.42 5.60 8.71
CA LEU A 63 -0.48 5.71 7.60
C LEU A 63 -0.72 4.55 6.63
N HIS A 64 -1.09 4.89 5.40
CA HIS A 64 -1.17 3.94 4.29
C HIS A 64 0.04 4.08 3.39
N VAL A 65 0.62 2.95 2.99
CA VAL A 65 1.70 2.92 2.01
C VAL A 65 1.20 2.26 0.74
N ASP A 66 1.19 3.02 -0.33
CA ASP A 66 0.95 2.47 -1.66
C ASP A 66 2.24 1.83 -2.18
N ALA A 67 2.28 0.52 -2.08
CA ALA A 67 3.33 -0.32 -2.65
C ALA A 67 2.80 -1.12 -3.85
N CYS A 68 1.86 -0.54 -4.61
CA CYS A 68 1.27 -1.22 -5.76
C CYS A 68 2.32 -1.66 -6.78
N LEU A 69 3.42 -0.92 -6.93
CA LEU A 69 4.59 -1.32 -7.70
C LEU A 69 5.62 -2.04 -6.83
N GLY A 70 6.00 -1.46 -5.70
CA GLY A 70 7.13 -1.91 -4.90
C GLY A 70 6.90 -3.20 -4.13
N GLY A 71 5.65 -3.62 -3.89
CA GLY A 71 5.34 -4.77 -3.05
C GLY A 71 5.91 -6.10 -3.52
N PHE A 72 6.16 -6.26 -4.82
CA PHE A 72 6.82 -7.44 -5.42
C PHE A 72 8.25 -7.18 -5.89
N LEU A 73 8.83 -6.03 -5.57
CA LEU A 73 10.21 -5.68 -5.89
C LEU A 73 11.04 -5.42 -4.64
N LEU A 74 10.61 -4.47 -3.80
CA LEU A 74 11.39 -3.97 -2.67
C LEU A 74 11.77 -5.06 -1.65
N PRO A 75 10.93 -6.06 -1.31
CA PRO A 75 11.33 -7.13 -0.42
C PRO A 75 12.55 -7.89 -0.95
N PHE A 76 12.54 -8.23 -2.23
CA PHE A 76 13.59 -9.02 -2.88
C PHE A 76 14.86 -8.22 -3.14
N ILE A 77 14.75 -6.91 -3.42
CA ILE A 77 15.90 -6.00 -3.51
C ILE A 77 16.57 -5.88 -2.15
N ASN A 78 15.78 -5.73 -1.10
CA ASN A 78 16.28 -5.65 0.28
C ASN A 78 17.00 -6.93 0.73
N ASP A 79 16.54 -8.11 0.29
CA ASP A 79 17.12 -9.40 0.65
C ASP A 79 18.38 -9.72 -0.16
N SER A 80 18.45 -9.24 -1.39
CA SER A 80 19.56 -9.56 -2.32
C SER A 80 20.86 -8.81 -2.04
N GLN A 81 20.86 -7.84 -1.10
CA GLN A 81 22.02 -6.96 -0.82
C GLN A 81 22.65 -6.35 -2.10
N VAL A 82 21.83 -6.12 -3.12
CA VAL A 82 22.28 -5.52 -4.37
C VAL A 82 22.97 -4.19 -4.06
N HIS A 83 24.27 -4.15 -4.31
CA HIS A 83 25.14 -2.95 -4.30
C HIS A 83 25.27 -2.17 -2.98
N GLY A 84 25.32 -2.81 -1.82
CA GLY A 84 25.60 -2.11 -0.56
C GLY A 84 24.57 -1.03 -0.18
N THR A 85 23.39 -1.07 -0.79
CA THR A 85 22.32 -0.12 -0.52
C THR A 85 21.69 -0.38 0.85
N LYS A 86 21.50 0.68 1.62
CA LYS A 86 20.79 0.60 2.90
C LYS A 86 19.39 0.02 2.65
N LYS A 87 19.01 -0.95 3.48
CA LYS A 87 17.66 -1.55 3.46
C LYS A 87 16.59 -0.47 3.48
N ILE A 88 15.71 -0.50 2.48
CA ILE A 88 14.59 0.44 2.35
C ILE A 88 13.45 -0.07 3.23
N LYS A 89 13.11 0.69 4.26
CA LYS A 89 11.95 0.40 5.10
C LYS A 89 10.74 1.19 4.62
N TYR A 90 9.66 0.50 4.34
CA TYR A 90 8.45 1.10 3.79
C TYR A 90 7.16 0.41 4.25
N GLY A 91 7.26 -0.79 4.83
CA GLY A 91 6.14 -1.65 5.15
C GLY A 91 5.84 -1.78 6.64
N PHE A 92 5.30 -2.94 7.02
CA PHE A 92 4.87 -3.19 8.40
C PHE A 92 6.02 -3.34 9.41
N GLU A 93 7.26 -3.37 8.98
CA GLU A 93 8.43 -3.20 9.85
C GLU A 93 8.47 -1.82 10.52
N ILE A 94 7.71 -0.84 9.97
CA ILE A 94 7.49 0.46 10.57
C ILE A 94 6.17 0.42 11.37
N PRO A 95 6.18 0.55 12.70
CA PRO A 95 4.97 0.36 13.53
C PRO A 95 3.80 1.28 13.17
N ALA A 96 4.06 2.48 12.69
CA ALA A 96 3.03 3.45 12.32
C ALA A 96 2.30 3.13 11.02
N VAL A 97 2.84 2.25 10.15
CA VAL A 97 2.15 1.83 8.92
C VAL A 97 0.96 0.95 9.30
N THR A 98 -0.24 1.42 8.98
CA THR A 98 -1.50 0.76 9.35
C THR A 98 -2.08 -0.10 8.22
N SER A 99 -1.79 0.26 6.98
CA SER A 99 -2.22 -0.49 5.80
C SER A 99 -1.29 -0.29 4.61
N MET A 100 -1.35 -1.22 3.66
CA MET A 100 -0.57 -1.18 2.42
C MET A 100 -1.42 -1.69 1.25
N SER A 101 -1.24 -1.11 0.07
CA SER A 101 -1.73 -1.67 -1.19
C SER A 101 -0.60 -2.31 -1.98
N VAL A 102 -0.88 -3.48 -2.57
CA VAL A 102 0.08 -4.25 -3.38
C VAL A 102 -0.65 -4.82 -4.59
N ASP A 103 -0.18 -4.52 -5.80
CA ASP A 103 -0.81 -5.02 -7.01
C ASP A 103 -0.14 -6.31 -7.51
N THR A 104 -0.89 -7.39 -7.42
CA THR A 104 -0.45 -8.70 -7.92
C THR A 104 -0.34 -8.74 -9.45
N HIS A 105 -1.08 -7.86 -10.15
CA HIS A 105 -1.09 -7.76 -11.61
C HIS A 105 0.00 -6.84 -12.21
N LYS A 106 0.89 -6.30 -11.37
CA LYS A 106 2.08 -5.54 -11.80
C LYS A 106 3.31 -6.46 -11.73
N TYR A 107 4.25 -6.20 -10.87
CA TYR A 107 5.43 -7.06 -10.70
C TYR A 107 5.14 -8.43 -10.04
N GLY A 108 3.92 -8.62 -9.53
CA GLY A 108 3.44 -9.95 -9.16
C GLY A 108 3.08 -10.85 -10.34
N CYS A 109 3.07 -10.31 -11.59
CA CYS A 109 2.87 -11.04 -12.85
C CYS A 109 1.55 -11.84 -12.92
N ALA A 110 0.57 -11.51 -12.07
CA ALA A 110 -0.76 -12.09 -12.16
C ALA A 110 -1.60 -11.38 -13.22
N HIS A 111 -2.72 -11.98 -13.59
CA HIS A 111 -3.67 -11.38 -14.53
C HIS A 111 -4.28 -10.08 -13.96
N LYS A 112 -4.57 -9.11 -14.83
CA LYS A 112 -5.24 -7.86 -14.45
C LYS A 112 -6.58 -8.12 -13.76
N GLY A 113 -6.92 -7.24 -12.82
CA GLY A 113 -8.16 -7.34 -12.05
C GLY A 113 -7.97 -7.87 -10.62
N SER A 114 -6.73 -8.17 -10.21
CA SER A 114 -6.38 -8.51 -8.84
C SER A 114 -5.47 -7.46 -8.21
N SER A 115 -5.77 -7.12 -6.97
CA SER A 115 -4.98 -6.22 -6.12
C SER A 115 -5.26 -6.58 -4.66
N VAL A 116 -4.33 -6.31 -3.78
CA VAL A 116 -4.43 -6.69 -2.37
C VAL A 116 -4.25 -5.46 -1.50
N VAL A 117 -5.12 -5.30 -0.51
CA VAL A 117 -4.92 -4.37 0.60
C VAL A 117 -4.60 -5.17 1.85
N LEU A 118 -3.45 -4.89 2.44
CA LEU A 118 -2.97 -5.48 3.67
C LEU A 118 -3.24 -4.51 4.83
N TYR A 119 -3.67 -5.06 5.96
CA TYR A 119 -3.92 -4.30 7.19
C TYR A 119 -3.05 -4.82 8.31
N ARG A 120 -2.51 -3.92 9.11
CA ARG A 120 -1.70 -4.29 10.29
C ARG A 120 -2.47 -5.16 11.27
N SER A 121 -3.78 -4.92 11.42
CA SER A 121 -4.59 -5.67 12.39
C SER A 121 -6.02 -5.93 11.89
N ARG A 122 -6.64 -6.96 12.48
CA ARG A 122 -8.06 -7.26 12.25
C ARG A 122 -8.97 -6.14 12.72
N SER A 123 -8.58 -5.40 13.76
CA SER A 123 -9.34 -4.27 14.30
C SER A 123 -9.44 -3.11 13.31
N ILE A 124 -8.41 -2.88 12.49
CA ILE A 124 -8.46 -1.90 11.39
C ILE A 124 -9.24 -2.47 10.20
N ARG A 125 -8.96 -3.73 9.81
CA ARG A 125 -9.61 -4.37 8.67
C ARG A 125 -11.12 -4.45 8.79
N LYS A 126 -11.68 -4.60 9.99
CA LYS A 126 -13.15 -4.68 10.19
C LYS A 126 -13.92 -3.50 9.62
N PHE A 127 -13.31 -2.31 9.54
CA PHE A 127 -13.92 -1.12 8.98
C PHE A 127 -14.06 -1.15 7.44
N GLN A 128 -13.45 -2.12 6.77
CA GLN A 128 -13.66 -2.37 5.35
C GLN A 128 -15.00 -3.07 5.07
N TYR A 129 -15.54 -3.79 6.05
CA TYR A 129 -16.78 -4.53 5.87
C TYR A 129 -17.98 -3.58 5.87
N THR A 130 -18.89 -3.81 4.94
CA THR A 130 -20.16 -3.10 4.85
C THR A 130 -21.28 -4.09 5.12
N ALA A 131 -22.20 -3.70 6.02
CA ALA A 131 -23.44 -4.43 6.28
C ALA A 131 -24.60 -3.44 6.21
N VAL A 132 -25.56 -3.71 5.34
CA VAL A 132 -26.79 -2.93 5.19
C VAL A 132 -27.96 -3.88 5.45
N THR A 133 -28.63 -3.69 6.58
CA THR A 133 -29.71 -4.57 7.05
C THR A 133 -31.10 -4.03 6.74
N SER A 134 -31.21 -2.74 6.43
CA SER A 134 -32.48 -2.02 6.20
C SER A 134 -32.83 -1.80 4.73
N TRP A 135 -32.05 -2.41 3.81
CA TRP A 135 -32.34 -2.30 2.38
C TRP A 135 -33.54 -3.18 1.98
N THR A 136 -34.40 -2.67 1.11
CA THR A 136 -35.60 -3.36 0.63
C THR A 136 -35.33 -4.65 -0.16
N GLY A 137 -34.13 -4.78 -0.75
CA GLY A 137 -33.66 -5.98 -1.44
C GLY A 137 -33.17 -7.10 -0.51
N GLY A 138 -33.24 -6.89 0.81
CA GLY A 138 -32.76 -7.83 1.82
C GLY A 138 -31.43 -7.42 2.45
N MET A 139 -30.87 -8.27 3.29
CA MET A 139 -29.60 -8.02 3.96
C MET A 139 -28.44 -8.06 2.96
N TYR A 140 -27.67 -6.97 2.85
CA TYR A 140 -26.47 -6.92 2.02
C TYR A 140 -25.23 -6.85 2.90
N ILE A 141 -24.29 -7.77 2.69
CA ILE A 141 -22.99 -7.81 3.38
C ILE A 141 -21.90 -7.94 2.34
N SER A 142 -20.88 -7.07 2.45
CA SER A 142 -19.70 -7.14 1.58
C SER A 142 -18.41 -6.99 2.40
N PRO A 143 -17.40 -7.86 2.17
CA PRO A 143 -16.09 -7.75 2.82
C PRO A 143 -15.20 -6.68 2.18
N SER A 144 -15.61 -6.10 1.05
CA SER A 144 -14.83 -5.09 0.33
C SER A 144 -15.74 -4.18 -0.47
N GLN A 145 -15.28 -2.94 -0.73
CA GLN A 145 -16.05 -1.97 -1.50
C GLN A 145 -16.41 -2.44 -2.93
N PRO A 146 -15.52 -3.12 -3.67
CA PRO A 146 -15.83 -3.55 -5.03
C PRO A 146 -16.84 -4.70 -5.13
N GLY A 147 -17.27 -5.28 -4.00
CA GLY A 147 -18.18 -6.44 -3.99
C GLY A 147 -17.47 -7.76 -4.35
N SER A 148 -18.23 -8.68 -4.97
CA SER A 148 -17.73 -10.00 -5.35
C SER A 148 -16.61 -9.93 -6.39
N ARG A 149 -15.65 -10.83 -6.28
CA ARG A 149 -14.56 -11.03 -7.23
C ARG A 149 -14.64 -12.40 -7.88
N SER A 150 -14.24 -12.49 -9.15
CA SER A 150 -14.16 -13.75 -9.86
C SER A 150 -13.16 -14.70 -9.21
N GLY A 151 -13.59 -15.92 -8.90
CA GLY A 151 -12.70 -16.98 -8.41
C GLY A 151 -11.60 -17.33 -9.43
N GLY A 152 -11.83 -17.13 -10.72
CA GLY A 152 -10.82 -17.28 -11.77
C GLY A 152 -9.64 -16.35 -11.60
N LEU A 153 -9.88 -15.06 -11.23
CA LEU A 153 -8.80 -14.12 -10.95
C LEU A 153 -7.99 -14.50 -9.70
N VAL A 154 -8.67 -15.00 -8.68
CA VAL A 154 -8.01 -15.48 -7.47
C VAL A 154 -7.13 -16.70 -7.78
N ALA A 155 -7.65 -17.67 -8.54
CA ALA A 155 -6.90 -18.85 -8.96
C ALA A 155 -5.68 -18.50 -9.83
N GLN A 156 -5.83 -17.56 -10.77
CA GLN A 156 -4.72 -17.10 -11.61
C GLN A 156 -3.63 -16.40 -10.78
N THR A 157 -4.03 -15.59 -9.79
CA THR A 157 -3.08 -14.96 -8.87
C THR A 157 -2.34 -16.01 -8.05
N TRP A 158 -3.07 -16.99 -7.51
CA TRP A 158 -2.47 -18.10 -6.77
C TRP A 158 -1.48 -18.90 -7.65
N ALA A 159 -1.86 -19.19 -8.89
CA ALA A 159 -1.00 -19.90 -9.83
C ALA A 159 0.28 -19.11 -10.13
N ALA A 160 0.19 -17.81 -10.38
CA ALA A 160 1.37 -16.94 -10.61
C ALA A 160 2.31 -16.93 -9.39
N LEU A 161 1.76 -16.76 -8.18
CA LEU A 161 2.55 -16.76 -6.95
C LEU A 161 3.29 -18.08 -6.73
N ASN A 162 2.64 -19.21 -7.01
CA ASN A 162 3.25 -20.53 -6.87
C ASN A 162 4.25 -20.82 -7.99
N TYR A 163 3.97 -20.39 -9.22
CA TYR A 163 4.86 -20.60 -10.37
C TYR A 163 6.21 -19.89 -10.19
N PHE A 164 6.19 -18.63 -9.83
CA PHE A 164 7.44 -17.88 -9.60
C PHE A 164 8.08 -18.24 -8.27
N GLY A 165 7.28 -18.37 -7.22
CA GLY A 165 7.77 -18.59 -5.86
C GLY A 165 8.74 -17.48 -5.41
N HIS A 166 9.36 -17.66 -4.27
CA HIS A 166 10.33 -16.70 -3.73
C HIS A 166 11.51 -16.47 -4.69
N ASP A 167 12.10 -17.54 -5.22
CA ASP A 167 13.31 -17.48 -6.03
C ASP A 167 13.06 -16.83 -7.41
N GLY A 168 11.90 -17.09 -8.01
CA GLY A 168 11.49 -16.46 -9.26
C GLY A 168 11.34 -14.95 -9.12
N TYR A 169 10.67 -14.48 -8.06
CA TYR A 169 10.57 -13.06 -7.79
C TYR A 169 11.91 -12.42 -7.44
N ALA A 170 12.77 -13.11 -6.68
CA ALA A 170 14.11 -12.62 -6.36
C ALA A 170 14.98 -12.48 -7.62
N LYS A 171 14.91 -13.45 -8.55
CA LYS A 171 15.62 -13.39 -9.84
C LYS A 171 15.10 -12.22 -10.68
N MET A 172 13.78 -12.07 -10.78
CA MET A 172 13.15 -10.97 -11.51
C MET A 172 13.54 -9.60 -10.94
N ALA A 173 13.48 -9.44 -9.62
CA ALA A 173 13.84 -8.18 -8.97
C ALA A 173 15.28 -7.78 -9.22
N ARG A 174 16.22 -8.73 -9.17
CA ARG A 174 17.63 -8.50 -9.54
C ARG A 174 17.76 -8.02 -10.97
N SER A 175 17.16 -8.72 -11.94
CA SER A 175 17.23 -8.37 -13.37
C SER A 175 16.64 -7.00 -13.71
N ILE A 176 15.77 -6.45 -12.83
CA ILE A 176 15.15 -5.12 -13.02
C ILE A 176 16.07 -4.02 -12.49
N VAL A 177 16.92 -4.31 -11.51
CA VAL A 177 17.76 -3.32 -10.82
C VAL A 177 19.18 -3.28 -11.42
N GLU A 178 19.65 -4.36 -12.03
CA GLU A 178 20.89 -4.43 -12.82
C GLU A 178 20.75 -3.70 -14.16
#